data_403482b6a688fb03eab763e55fc35783
#
_entry.id   403482b6a688fb03eab763e55fc35783
#
_cell.length_a   1.000
_cell.length_b   1.000
_cell.length_c   1.000
_cell.angle_alpha   90.00
_cell.angle_beta   90.00
_cell.angle_gamma   90.00
#
_symmetry.space_group_name_H-M   'P 1'
#
loop_
_entity.id
_entity.type
_entity.pdbx_description
1 polymer ?
#
loop_
_entity_poly.entity_id
_entity_poly.type
_entity_poly.pdbx_seq_one_letter_code
_entity_poly.pdbx_strand_id
1 'polypeptide(L)'
;MKFVTGLLAAVLLLAGVGSSHAAVRIADDRGGRIGTYVTKFQRLRSSGESVIIDGLCASACTLVLSEVPHSKICVTSRATLRFPRRV
;
A
#
# COMPACT_ATOMS: atom_id res chain seq x y z
N MET A 1 27.89 31.29 11.11
CA MET A 1 27.01 31.57 9.95
C MET A 1 26.87 30.37 9.04
N LYS A 2 27.99 29.79 8.61
CA LYS A 2 27.95 28.62 7.73
C LYS A 2 27.30 27.39 8.36
N PHE A 3 27.40 27.23 9.65
CA PHE A 3 26.82 26.09 10.35
C PHE A 3 25.30 26.11 10.35
N VAL A 4 24.71 27.30 10.42
CA VAL A 4 23.26 27.46 10.44
C VAL A 4 22.67 27.00 9.11
N THR A 5 23.31 27.33 8.01
CA THR A 5 22.85 26.94 6.68
C THR A 5 22.86 25.41 6.51
N GLY A 6 23.93 24.74 7.00
CA GLY A 6 24.02 23.30 6.93
C GLY A 6 22.94 22.60 7.75
N LEU A 7 22.65 23.12 8.93
CA LEU A 7 21.60 22.57 9.80
C LEU A 7 20.23 22.68 9.17
N LEU A 8 19.93 23.81 8.55
CA LEU A 8 18.64 24.00 7.89
C LEU A 8 18.46 23.02 6.73
N ALA A 9 19.52 22.80 5.95
CA ALA A 9 19.46 21.85 4.84
C ALA A 9 19.18 20.43 5.35
N ALA A 10 19.82 20.03 6.46
CA ALA A 10 19.60 18.72 7.04
C ALA A 10 18.15 18.53 7.53
N VAL A 11 17.60 19.56 8.16
CA VAL A 11 16.22 19.52 8.65
C VAL A 11 15.23 19.37 7.49
N LEU A 12 15.46 20.08 6.39
CA LEU A 12 14.59 19.99 5.22
C LEU A 12 14.62 18.59 4.61
N LEU A 13 15.78 17.96 4.54
CA LEU A 13 15.91 16.61 4.04
C LEU A 13 15.14 15.61 4.91
N LEU A 14 15.23 15.72 6.21
CA LEU A 14 14.51 14.85 7.12
C LEU A 14 13.00 15.04 7.00
N ALA A 15 12.55 16.27 6.87
CA ALA A 15 11.13 16.55 6.69
C ALA A 15 10.62 15.93 5.37
N GLY A 16 11.39 16.01 4.29
CA GLY A 16 11.04 15.40 3.03
C GLY A 16 10.90 13.88 3.12
N VAL A 17 11.84 13.23 3.80
CA VAL A 17 11.78 11.78 3.99
C VAL A 17 10.60 11.40 4.88
N GLY A 18 10.35 12.15 5.95
CA GLY A 18 9.27 11.86 6.88
C GLY A 18 7.87 12.02 6.29
N SER A 19 7.71 12.83 5.23
CA SER A 19 6.41 13.06 4.61
C SER A 19 6.10 12.10 3.47
N SER A 20 7.07 11.30 3.01
CA SER A 20 6.82 10.37 1.92
C SER A 20 6.26 9.06 2.49
N HIS A 21 5.07 8.70 2.02
CA HIS A 21 4.43 7.44 2.36
C HIS A 21 4.66 6.45 1.24
N ALA A 22 5.18 5.27 1.57
CA ALA A 22 5.33 4.21 0.60
C ALA A 22 3.96 3.69 0.18
N ALA A 23 3.81 3.42 -1.10
CA ALA A 23 2.61 2.78 -1.62
C ALA A 23 2.95 1.33 -1.97
N VAL A 24 2.06 0.41 -1.62
CA VAL A 24 2.20 -1.00 -2.00
C VAL A 24 1.53 -1.20 -3.35
N ARG A 25 2.26 -1.71 -4.31
CA ARG A 25 1.74 -1.97 -5.65
C ARG A 25 1.46 -3.46 -5.80
N ILE A 26 0.25 -3.76 -6.23
CA ILE A 26 -0.18 -5.13 -6.55
C ILE A 26 -0.28 -5.25 -8.06
N ALA A 27 0.66 -5.97 -8.69
CA ALA A 27 0.71 -6.12 -10.14
C ALA A 27 0.37 -7.53 -10.61
N ASP A 28 0.62 -8.54 -9.77
CA ASP A 28 0.31 -9.93 -10.09
C ASP A 28 0.25 -10.72 -8.80
N ASP A 29 -0.94 -10.84 -8.25
CA ASP A 29 -1.15 -11.55 -7.00
C ASP A 29 -2.29 -12.53 -7.16
N ARG A 30 -1.97 -13.80 -7.12
CA ARG A 30 -2.93 -14.89 -7.34
C ARG A 30 -3.60 -15.37 -6.07
N GLY A 31 -3.24 -14.78 -4.93
CA GLY A 31 -3.81 -15.14 -3.65
C GLY A 31 -3.01 -16.23 -2.96
N GLY A 32 -3.56 -16.69 -1.86
CA GLY A 32 -2.93 -17.68 -1.01
C GLY A 32 -3.77 -17.89 0.24
N ARG A 33 -3.12 -18.13 1.36
CA ARG A 33 -3.80 -18.36 2.63
C ARG A 33 -4.49 -17.10 3.12
N ILE A 34 -5.76 -17.21 3.44
CA ILE A 34 -6.58 -16.09 3.88
C ILE A 34 -5.97 -15.40 5.10
N GLY A 35 -5.57 -16.16 6.12
CA GLY A 35 -4.99 -15.57 7.33
C GLY A 35 -3.75 -14.73 7.07
N THR A 36 -2.90 -15.16 6.15
CA THR A 36 -1.71 -14.42 5.77
C THR A 36 -2.07 -13.07 5.15
N TYR A 37 -3.08 -13.07 4.27
CA TYR A 37 -3.52 -11.85 3.60
C TYR A 37 -4.24 -10.91 4.54
N VAL A 38 -5.06 -11.43 5.43
CA VAL A 38 -5.72 -10.60 6.45
C VAL A 38 -4.67 -9.89 7.30
N THR A 39 -3.68 -10.61 7.81
CA THR A 39 -2.61 -10.01 8.61
C THR A 39 -1.84 -8.95 7.84
N LYS A 40 -1.49 -9.25 6.59
CA LYS A 40 -0.77 -8.31 5.72
C LYS A 40 -1.55 -7.01 5.53
N PHE A 41 -2.83 -7.11 5.21
CA PHE A 41 -3.66 -5.94 4.94
C PHE A 41 -4.00 -5.17 6.21
N GLN A 42 -4.12 -5.85 7.35
CA GLN A 42 -4.30 -5.17 8.63
C GLN A 42 -3.06 -4.35 8.99
N ARG A 43 -1.87 -4.83 8.66
CA ARG A 43 -0.65 -4.04 8.85
C ARG A 43 -0.64 -2.80 7.97
N LEU A 44 -1.06 -2.93 6.71
CA LEU A 44 -1.17 -1.78 5.81
C LEU A 44 -2.17 -0.78 6.33
N ARG A 45 -3.31 -1.25 6.82
CA ARG A 45 -4.31 -0.40 7.42
C ARG A 45 -3.75 0.38 8.61
N SER A 46 -3.01 -0.30 9.48
CA SER A 46 -2.42 0.32 10.67
C SER A 46 -1.34 1.33 10.33
N SER A 47 -0.54 1.06 9.30
CA SER A 47 0.55 1.95 8.88
C SER A 47 0.06 3.15 8.08
N GLY A 48 -1.17 3.10 7.57
CA GLY A 48 -1.72 4.15 6.73
C GLY A 48 -1.16 4.18 5.32
N GLU A 49 -0.48 3.13 4.89
CA GLU A 49 0.06 3.05 3.54
C GLU A 49 -1.06 2.92 2.51
N SER A 50 -0.82 3.49 1.34
CA SER A 50 -1.74 3.36 0.21
C SER A 50 -1.45 2.08 -0.56
N VAL A 51 -2.47 1.56 -1.24
CA VAL A 51 -2.36 0.37 -2.08
C VAL A 51 -2.73 0.76 -3.50
N ILE A 52 -1.93 0.33 -4.46
CA ILE A 52 -2.20 0.56 -5.88
C ILE A 52 -2.41 -0.81 -6.53
N ILE A 53 -3.61 -1.07 -7.01
CA ILE A 53 -3.91 -2.30 -7.74
C ILE A 53 -3.69 -2.01 -9.23
N ASP A 54 -2.60 -2.55 -9.77
CA ASP A 54 -2.11 -2.25 -11.11
C ASP A 54 -1.92 -3.53 -11.93
N GLY A 55 -2.76 -4.51 -11.69
CA GLY A 55 -2.69 -5.79 -12.37
C GLY A 55 -3.62 -6.78 -11.70
N LEU A 56 -3.28 -8.06 -11.78
CA LEU A 56 -4.09 -9.12 -11.22
C LEU A 56 -4.05 -9.11 -9.69
N CYS A 57 -5.23 -9.13 -9.10
CA CYS A 57 -5.42 -9.33 -7.66
C CYS A 57 -6.54 -10.37 -7.51
N ALA A 58 -6.16 -11.62 -7.23
CA ALA A 58 -7.08 -12.74 -7.27
C ALA A 58 -7.23 -13.42 -5.92
N SER A 59 -8.38 -14.04 -5.69
CA SER A 59 -8.66 -14.85 -4.50
C SER A 59 -8.41 -14.08 -3.22
N ALA A 60 -7.53 -14.55 -2.32
CA ALA A 60 -7.26 -13.90 -1.03
C ALA A 60 -6.74 -12.45 -1.20
N CYS A 61 -6.11 -12.13 -2.32
CA CYS A 61 -5.69 -10.75 -2.59
C CYS A 61 -6.86 -9.76 -2.55
N THR A 62 -8.06 -10.19 -2.97
CA THR A 62 -9.24 -9.32 -2.98
C THR A 62 -9.69 -8.88 -1.59
N LEU A 63 -9.17 -9.51 -0.54
CA LEU A 63 -9.43 -9.09 0.84
C LEU A 63 -8.93 -7.67 1.10
N VAL A 64 -8.04 -7.14 0.26
CA VAL A 64 -7.61 -5.75 0.36
C VAL A 64 -8.79 -4.80 0.36
N LEU A 65 -9.85 -5.13 -0.38
CA LEU A 65 -11.04 -4.28 -0.48
C LEU A 65 -11.82 -4.18 0.83
N SER A 66 -11.74 -5.21 1.68
CA SER A 66 -12.44 -5.21 2.97
C SER A 66 -11.53 -4.79 4.12
N GLU A 67 -10.23 -5.01 4.03
CA GLU A 67 -9.30 -4.75 5.13
C GLU A 67 -8.68 -3.36 5.09
N VAL A 68 -8.51 -2.78 3.90
CA VAL A 68 -7.89 -1.46 3.73
C VAL A 68 -8.97 -0.44 3.38
N PRO A 69 -8.96 0.76 3.99
CA PRO A 69 -9.94 1.79 3.63
C PRO A 69 -9.89 2.12 2.14
N HIS A 70 -11.05 2.27 1.52
CA HIS A 70 -11.12 2.54 0.08
C HIS A 70 -10.43 3.84 -0.31
N SER A 71 -10.38 4.81 0.59
CA SER A 71 -9.66 6.07 0.37
C SER A 71 -8.15 5.86 0.20
N LYS A 72 -7.63 4.71 0.62
CA LYS A 72 -6.22 4.34 0.50
C LYS A 72 -5.95 3.38 -0.65
N ILE A 73 -6.96 3.05 -1.44
CA ILE A 73 -6.84 2.10 -2.55
C ILE A 73 -7.00 2.84 -3.86
N CYS A 74 -6.00 2.72 -4.74
CA CYS A 74 -6.05 3.21 -6.11
C CYS A 74 -6.08 2.02 -7.05
N VAL A 75 -6.88 2.13 -8.11
CA VAL A 75 -7.05 1.08 -9.10
C VAL A 75 -6.69 1.66 -10.46
N THR A 76 -5.74 1.05 -11.16
CA THR A 76 -5.35 1.49 -12.50
C THR A 76 -6.18 0.78 -13.56
N SER A 77 -6.04 1.23 -14.81
CA SER A 77 -6.73 0.59 -15.93
C SER A 77 -6.29 -0.84 -16.18
N ARG A 78 -5.16 -1.25 -15.63
CA ARG A 78 -4.64 -2.63 -15.76
C ARG A 78 -5.14 -3.55 -14.67
N ALA A 79 -5.85 -3.04 -13.69
CA ALA A 79 -6.30 -3.85 -12.57
C ALA A 79 -7.32 -4.90 -13.01
N THR A 80 -7.15 -6.11 -12.52
CA THR A 80 -8.09 -7.21 -12.69
C THR A 80 -8.32 -7.83 -11.32
N LEU A 81 -9.57 -7.77 -10.87
CA LEU A 81 -9.97 -8.35 -9.60
C LEU A 81 -10.71 -9.66 -9.86
N ARG A 82 -10.20 -10.75 -9.32
CA ARG A 82 -10.84 -12.07 -9.44
C ARG A 82 -11.23 -12.56 -8.07
N PHE A 83 -12.50 -12.53 -7.80
CA PHE A 83 -13.04 -13.01 -6.54
C PHE A 83 -13.13 -14.53 -6.53
N PRO A 84 -12.96 -15.15 -5.35
CA PRO A 84 -13.07 -16.61 -5.26
C PRO A 84 -14.48 -17.06 -5.62
N ARG A 85 -14.57 -18.23 -6.27
CA ARG A 85 -15.86 -18.81 -6.58
C ARG A 85 -16.52 -19.26 -5.28
N ARG A 86 -17.82 -19.11 -5.23
CA ARG A 86 -18.61 -19.76 -4.19
C ARG A 86 -18.56 -21.27 -4.38
N VAL A 87 -18.34 -21.92 -3.29
CA VAL A 87 -18.37 -23.37 -3.26
C VAL A 87 -19.76 -23.82 -2.86
#